data_4ec97546498921793bd6324e671ea699
#
_entry.id   4ec97546498921793bd6324e671ea699
#
_cell.length_a   1.000
_cell.length_b   1.000
_cell.length_c   1.000
_cell.angle_alpha   90.00
_cell.angle_beta   90.00
_cell.angle_gamma   90.00
#
_symmetry.space_group_name_H-M   'P 1'
#
loop_
_entity.id
_entity.type
_entity.pdbx_description
1 polymer ?
#
loop_
_entity_poly.entity_id
_entity_poly.type
_entity_poly.pdbx_seq_one_letter_code
_entity_poly.pdbx_strand_id
1 'polypeptide(L)'
;MDQLSQKLKDGTMKILEVPSPALQAGHVLVRNHYSLISTGTDTSTVRAARGSLLEKAKARPAQVKQVVDVVRSQGITQAYRAVMKKLDAWSPLGNSTAGEIIGVGEGVSGFAVGDLVACGGLDASHAEIVCVPVNLCVKLHAGADLRHAAYNTLGAIALQGIRQADLRLGEVCAVIGLGLLGQLTCMVLRASGMRVVGIDIDPAMVEMAGRHCTDLALLRASAGIEERVLSFTGGLGCDAVIITAATDSLDPVNFAGAIARKKGTVVVVGAVSTGFDREPHYYRKELQLRMSCSYGPGRYDQEYEEKGIDYPAAYVRWTENRNMQAFQELIASGKVDVGYLTTHVFKLVDATRAYDMMLQKSEPCVGILIEYDITKDIKSYPSKINLIHNTSNLKPEYVSIGFIGAGSYAQSHLLPNIPKGADVVLKGVMTASGTSSRSVAERFGFEFCTGQETDILANDSINTVFIATRHDSHAGYVLKALKAGKNVFVEKPLCLTETDLNEIKDIYLAIDTSNSKRPLLLIGSHRRFSHLAAVLRTELGGMHMAMVNRVT
;
A
#
# COMPACT_ATOMS: atom_id res chain seq x y z
N MET A 1 17.60 1.12 6.89
CA MET A 1 16.90 2.40 6.74
C MET A 1 15.76 2.51 7.75
N ASP A 2 15.41 3.72 8.11
CA ASP A 2 14.32 3.98 9.03
C ASP A 2 12.97 4.09 8.32
N GLN A 3 11.94 3.49 8.93
CA GLN A 3 10.57 3.48 8.40
C GLN A 3 9.54 3.54 9.53
N LEU A 4 8.54 4.40 9.39
CA LEU A 4 7.41 4.44 10.32
C LEU A 4 6.46 3.28 10.04
N SER A 5 6.25 2.45 11.06
CA SER A 5 5.40 1.27 10.96
C SER A 5 4.47 1.14 12.17
N GLN A 6 3.33 0.49 11.98
CA GLN A 6 2.38 0.19 13.05
C GLN A 6 2.02 -1.29 13.13
N LYS A 7 1.64 -1.76 14.31
CA LYS A 7 0.98 -3.06 14.50
C LYS A 7 -0.53 -2.89 14.41
N LEU A 8 -1.16 -3.73 13.61
CA LEU A 8 -2.62 -3.70 13.47
C LEU A 8 -3.36 -4.25 14.72
N LYS A 9 -2.64 -4.95 15.61
CA LYS A 9 -3.21 -5.55 16.83
C LYS A 9 -3.66 -4.49 17.84
N ASP A 10 -2.81 -3.54 18.10
CA ASP A 10 -2.96 -2.55 19.18
C ASP A 10 -2.68 -1.11 18.74
N GLY A 11 -2.33 -0.91 17.47
CA GLY A 11 -2.00 0.40 16.92
C GLY A 11 -0.65 0.96 17.42
N THR A 12 0.21 0.14 18.02
CA THR A 12 1.56 0.55 18.40
C THR A 12 2.33 1.01 17.18
N MET A 13 2.87 2.23 17.22
CA MET A 13 3.68 2.82 16.16
C MET A 13 5.14 2.92 16.59
N LYS A 14 6.07 2.64 15.66
CA LYS A 14 7.51 2.78 15.88
C LYS A 14 8.23 3.16 14.60
N ILE A 15 9.32 3.89 14.73
CA ILE A 15 10.35 3.96 13.70
C ILE A 15 11.14 2.65 13.80
N LEU A 16 11.08 1.87 12.73
CA LEU A 16 11.79 0.59 12.63
C LEU A 16 12.96 0.72 11.69
N GLU A 17 14.10 0.23 12.11
CA GLU A 17 15.19 -0.01 11.20
C GLU A 17 14.88 -1.26 10.37
N VAL A 18 14.72 -1.11 9.06
CA VAL A 18 14.39 -2.20 8.12
C VAL A 18 15.42 -2.27 7.01
N PRO A 19 15.60 -3.42 6.35
CA PRO A 19 16.42 -3.49 5.15
C PRO A 19 15.98 -2.49 4.10
N SER A 20 16.94 -1.87 3.41
CA SER A 20 16.64 -1.06 2.21
C SER A 20 15.96 -1.94 1.16
N PRO A 21 14.91 -1.43 0.47
CA PRO A 21 14.25 -2.21 -0.56
C PRO A 21 15.19 -2.49 -1.74
N ALA A 22 15.08 -3.68 -2.31
CA ALA A 22 15.74 -3.99 -3.57
C ALA A 22 15.03 -3.30 -4.74
N LEU A 23 15.79 -2.82 -5.71
CA LEU A 23 15.24 -2.30 -6.95
C LEU A 23 14.58 -3.45 -7.74
N GLN A 24 13.34 -3.26 -8.15
CA GLN A 24 12.55 -4.24 -8.88
C GLN A 24 12.36 -3.82 -10.35
N ALA A 25 12.16 -4.77 -11.25
CA ALA A 25 11.75 -4.50 -12.63
C ALA A 25 10.42 -3.72 -12.64
N GLY A 26 10.28 -2.74 -13.54
CA GLY A 26 9.09 -1.89 -13.62
C GLY A 26 8.95 -0.85 -12.50
N HIS A 27 9.96 -0.71 -11.61
CA HIS A 27 9.92 0.20 -10.46
C HIS A 27 11.06 1.20 -10.48
N VAL A 28 10.91 2.27 -9.71
CA VAL A 28 11.96 3.22 -9.39
C VAL A 28 12.26 3.21 -7.91
N LEU A 29 13.53 3.35 -7.55
CA LEU A 29 13.97 3.50 -6.17
C LEU A 29 14.11 4.99 -5.88
N VAL A 30 13.42 5.48 -4.86
CA VAL A 30 13.32 6.90 -4.54
C VAL A 30 13.81 7.15 -3.12
N ARG A 31 14.73 8.09 -2.96
CA ARG A 31 15.09 8.68 -1.67
C ARG A 31 14.09 9.78 -1.36
N ASN A 32 13.29 9.58 -0.32
CA ASN A 32 12.30 10.55 0.11
C ASN A 32 12.93 11.81 0.69
N HIS A 33 12.38 12.97 0.32
CA HIS A 33 12.64 14.25 0.96
C HIS A 33 11.50 14.65 1.88
N TYR A 34 10.27 14.45 1.42
CA TYR A 34 9.05 14.71 2.17
C TYR A 34 8.00 13.63 1.93
N SER A 35 7.20 13.38 2.96
CA SER A 35 5.96 12.60 2.82
C SER A 35 4.84 13.25 3.61
N LEU A 36 3.60 13.08 3.14
CA LEU A 36 2.43 13.73 3.70
C LEU A 36 1.64 12.78 4.58
N ILE A 37 1.32 13.21 5.80
CA ILE A 37 0.32 12.58 6.66
C ILE A 37 -1.04 13.18 6.31
N SER A 38 -1.95 12.34 5.87
CA SER A 38 -3.35 12.70 5.63
C SER A 38 -4.16 12.60 6.93
N THR A 39 -4.55 13.75 7.49
CA THR A 39 -5.29 13.78 8.76
C THR A 39 -6.60 13.00 8.72
N GLY A 40 -7.25 12.86 7.58
CA GLY A 40 -8.48 12.05 7.42
C GLY A 40 -8.20 10.55 7.34
N THR A 41 -7.46 10.13 6.31
CA THR A 41 -7.23 8.71 5.99
C THR A 41 -6.35 8.04 7.04
N ASP A 42 -5.25 8.68 7.45
CA ASP A 42 -4.31 8.10 8.41
C ASP A 42 -4.93 8.01 9.80
N THR A 43 -5.70 9.03 10.23
CA THR A 43 -6.45 8.97 11.49
C THR A 43 -7.40 7.77 11.52
N SER A 44 -8.14 7.51 10.44
CA SER A 44 -9.07 6.39 10.37
C SER A 44 -8.35 5.05 10.44
N THR A 45 -7.22 4.92 9.75
CA THR A 45 -6.38 3.71 9.73
C THR A 45 -5.81 3.39 11.12
N VAL A 46 -5.24 4.40 11.78
CA VAL A 46 -4.63 4.21 13.10
C VAL A 46 -5.69 4.00 14.18
N ARG A 47 -6.83 4.71 14.14
CA ARG A 47 -7.96 4.45 15.05
C ARG A 47 -8.51 3.04 14.89
N ALA A 48 -8.68 2.57 13.64
CA ALA A 48 -9.09 1.19 13.38
C ALA A 48 -8.09 0.18 13.94
N ALA A 49 -6.79 0.47 13.92
CA ALA A 49 -5.77 -0.38 14.53
C ALA A 49 -5.81 -0.35 16.08
N ARG A 50 -6.18 0.76 16.70
CA ARG A 50 -6.33 0.90 18.17
C ARG A 50 -7.67 0.36 18.70
N GLY A 51 -8.66 0.15 17.85
CA GLY A 51 -9.96 -0.38 18.22
C GLY A 51 -9.92 -1.82 18.74
N SER A 52 -10.94 -2.22 19.50
CA SER A 52 -11.11 -3.60 19.97
C SER A 52 -11.28 -4.59 18.81
N LEU A 53 -11.06 -5.88 19.04
CA LEU A 53 -11.28 -6.92 18.02
C LEU A 53 -12.72 -6.93 17.50
N LEU A 54 -13.70 -6.59 18.34
CA LEU A 54 -15.12 -6.48 17.95
C LEU A 54 -15.35 -5.28 17.02
N GLU A 55 -14.75 -4.13 17.30
CA GLU A 55 -14.83 -2.94 16.45
C GLU A 55 -14.15 -3.19 15.10
N LYS A 56 -12.96 -3.84 15.11
CA LYS A 56 -12.28 -4.26 13.89
C LYS A 56 -13.11 -5.20 13.03
N ALA A 57 -13.81 -6.14 13.67
CA ALA A 57 -14.72 -7.08 12.99
C ALA A 57 -15.91 -6.34 12.36
N LYS A 58 -16.56 -5.41 13.10
CA LYS A 58 -17.66 -4.59 12.58
C LYS A 58 -17.23 -3.71 11.42
N ALA A 59 -16.04 -3.10 11.49
CA ALA A 59 -15.51 -2.23 10.44
C ALA A 59 -15.12 -2.99 9.14
N ARG A 60 -14.93 -4.32 9.21
CA ARG A 60 -14.42 -5.13 8.07
C ARG A 60 -15.22 -6.42 7.85
N PRO A 61 -16.51 -6.35 7.50
CA PRO A 61 -17.37 -7.52 7.36
C PRO A 61 -16.89 -8.54 6.34
N ALA A 62 -16.26 -8.08 5.24
CA ALA A 62 -15.69 -8.98 4.23
C ALA A 62 -14.54 -9.83 4.79
N GLN A 63 -13.69 -9.26 5.68
CA GLN A 63 -12.62 -10.01 6.34
C GLN A 63 -13.17 -11.00 7.35
N VAL A 64 -14.24 -10.64 8.07
CA VAL A 64 -14.93 -11.56 8.98
C VAL A 64 -15.48 -12.77 8.21
N LYS A 65 -16.09 -12.54 7.04
CA LYS A 65 -16.55 -13.64 6.19
C LYS A 65 -15.40 -14.57 5.78
N GLN A 66 -14.24 -14.01 5.37
CA GLN A 66 -13.05 -14.80 5.06
C GLN A 66 -12.59 -15.65 6.28
N VAL A 67 -12.61 -15.07 7.49
CA VAL A 67 -12.27 -15.80 8.72
C VAL A 67 -13.24 -16.95 8.96
N VAL A 68 -14.56 -16.72 8.79
CA VAL A 68 -15.57 -17.76 8.91
C VAL A 68 -15.36 -18.89 7.89
N ASP A 69 -15.00 -18.56 6.64
CA ASP A 69 -14.69 -19.54 5.60
C ASP A 69 -13.44 -20.37 5.97
N VAL A 70 -12.42 -19.75 6.55
CA VAL A 70 -11.23 -20.45 7.06
C VAL A 70 -11.61 -21.34 8.26
N VAL A 71 -12.46 -20.88 9.18
CA VAL A 71 -12.97 -21.72 10.29
C VAL A 71 -13.66 -22.96 9.76
N ARG A 72 -14.53 -22.79 8.74
CA ARG A 72 -15.28 -23.91 8.14
C ARG A 72 -14.39 -24.91 7.42
N SER A 73 -13.35 -24.44 6.72
CA SER A 73 -12.48 -25.27 5.87
C SER A 73 -11.27 -25.84 6.61
N GLN A 74 -10.73 -25.14 7.61
CA GLN A 74 -9.45 -25.46 8.25
C GLN A 74 -9.51 -25.52 9.80
N GLY A 75 -10.66 -25.20 10.37
CA GLY A 75 -10.90 -25.22 11.81
C GLY A 75 -10.49 -23.94 12.53
N ILE A 76 -10.99 -23.78 13.77
CA ILE A 76 -10.86 -22.58 14.60
C ILE A 76 -9.40 -22.22 14.90
N THR A 77 -8.54 -23.21 15.15
CA THR A 77 -7.13 -22.99 15.50
C THR A 77 -6.36 -22.35 14.34
N GLN A 78 -6.59 -22.79 13.11
CA GLN A 78 -5.94 -22.24 11.92
C GLN A 78 -6.44 -20.83 11.61
N ALA A 79 -7.77 -20.60 11.74
CA ALA A 79 -8.35 -19.28 11.58
C ALA A 79 -7.79 -18.29 12.62
N TYR A 80 -7.71 -18.67 13.88
CA TYR A 80 -7.11 -17.86 14.94
C TYR A 80 -5.65 -17.50 14.63
N ARG A 81 -4.82 -18.49 14.23
CA ARG A 81 -3.43 -18.27 13.85
C ARG A 81 -3.31 -17.30 12.67
N ALA A 82 -4.18 -17.43 11.65
CA ALA A 82 -4.17 -16.56 10.48
C ALA A 82 -4.53 -15.10 10.83
N VAL A 83 -5.52 -14.91 11.71
CA VAL A 83 -5.93 -13.58 12.21
C VAL A 83 -4.80 -12.95 13.04
N MET A 84 -4.29 -13.66 14.04
CA MET A 84 -3.23 -13.16 14.90
C MET A 84 -1.96 -12.84 14.13
N LYS A 85 -1.61 -13.64 13.13
CA LYS A 85 -0.49 -13.36 12.23
C LYS A 85 -0.62 -11.99 11.55
N LYS A 86 -1.79 -11.69 11.00
CA LYS A 86 -2.05 -10.42 10.31
C LYS A 86 -2.05 -9.23 11.29
N LEU A 87 -2.55 -9.44 12.49
CA LEU A 87 -2.62 -8.41 13.52
C LEU A 87 -1.25 -8.10 14.15
N ASP A 88 -0.41 -9.10 14.38
CA ASP A 88 0.92 -8.93 15.00
C ASP A 88 2.00 -8.44 14.02
N ALA A 89 1.75 -8.49 12.70
CA ALA A 89 2.69 -8.02 11.69
C ALA A 89 2.83 -6.49 11.74
N TRP A 90 4.05 -6.00 11.52
CA TRP A 90 4.31 -4.59 11.24
C TRP A 90 3.78 -4.24 9.85
N SER A 91 3.15 -3.09 9.73
CA SER A 91 2.65 -2.53 8.47
C SER A 91 3.19 -1.11 8.32
N PRO A 92 3.76 -0.74 7.16
CA PRO A 92 4.19 0.63 6.91
C PRO A 92 2.99 1.59 6.92
N LEU A 93 3.25 2.86 7.27
CA LEU A 93 2.30 3.96 7.18
C LEU A 93 2.71 4.92 6.05
N GLY A 94 1.75 5.70 5.56
CA GLY A 94 1.95 6.66 4.48
C GLY A 94 1.61 6.10 3.10
N ASN A 95 1.32 7.03 2.17
CA ASN A 95 0.94 6.71 0.79
C ASN A 95 1.20 7.86 -0.20
N SER A 96 1.93 8.90 0.21
CA SER A 96 2.22 10.07 -0.63
C SER A 96 3.56 10.65 -0.25
N THR A 97 4.53 10.61 -1.18
CA THR A 97 5.90 11.07 -0.96
C THR A 97 6.40 11.88 -2.15
N ALA A 98 7.44 12.69 -1.91
CA ALA A 98 8.22 13.35 -2.94
C ALA A 98 9.71 13.21 -2.62
N GLY A 99 10.53 13.00 -3.65
CA GLY A 99 11.95 12.76 -3.47
C GLY A 99 12.72 12.71 -4.77
N GLU A 100 13.89 12.07 -4.73
CA GLU A 100 14.83 11.95 -5.84
C GLU A 100 15.02 10.47 -6.21
N ILE A 101 15.01 10.16 -7.49
CA ILE A 101 15.31 8.80 -8.00
C ILE A 101 16.78 8.48 -7.76
N ILE A 102 17.04 7.36 -7.08
CA ILE A 102 18.38 6.83 -6.83
C ILE A 102 18.65 5.51 -7.56
N GLY A 103 17.61 4.94 -8.22
CA GLY A 103 17.74 3.74 -9.04
C GLY A 103 16.54 3.57 -9.97
N VAL A 104 16.79 3.02 -11.16
CA VAL A 104 15.77 2.76 -12.18
C VAL A 104 15.79 1.29 -12.52
N GLY A 105 14.66 0.61 -12.37
CA GLY A 105 14.52 -0.83 -12.61
C GLY A 105 14.47 -1.20 -14.10
N GLU A 106 14.68 -2.46 -14.35
CA GLU A 106 14.59 -3.00 -15.72
C GLU A 106 13.18 -2.76 -16.29
N GLY A 107 13.13 -2.39 -17.58
CA GLY A 107 11.88 -2.11 -18.31
C GLY A 107 11.27 -0.73 -18.04
N VAL A 108 11.82 0.08 -17.14
CA VAL A 108 11.36 1.45 -16.89
C VAL A 108 11.94 2.41 -17.92
N SER A 109 11.10 3.24 -18.52
CA SER A 109 11.47 4.30 -19.45
C SER A 109 10.98 5.67 -18.96
N GLY A 110 11.62 6.74 -19.41
CA GLY A 110 11.22 8.13 -19.10
C GLY A 110 11.74 8.66 -17.77
N PHE A 111 12.43 7.86 -16.97
CA PHE A 111 13.03 8.22 -15.69
C PHE A 111 14.55 8.00 -15.70
N ALA A 112 15.26 8.82 -14.94
CA ALA A 112 16.70 8.72 -14.74
C ALA A 112 17.05 8.94 -13.26
N VAL A 113 18.20 8.43 -12.83
CA VAL A 113 18.77 8.76 -11.51
C VAL A 113 19.01 10.27 -11.42
N GLY A 114 18.60 10.87 -10.31
CA GLY A 114 18.61 12.32 -10.08
C GLY A 114 17.31 13.03 -10.47
N ASP A 115 16.35 12.38 -11.12
CA ASP A 115 15.04 12.98 -11.38
C ASP A 115 14.28 13.22 -10.07
N LEU A 116 13.68 14.41 -9.94
CA LEU A 116 12.75 14.71 -8.86
C LEU A 116 11.37 14.13 -9.20
N VAL A 117 10.76 13.47 -8.23
CA VAL A 117 9.49 12.74 -8.42
C VAL A 117 8.52 12.91 -7.27
N ALA A 118 7.23 12.79 -7.58
CA ALA A 118 6.17 12.59 -6.61
C ALA A 118 5.59 11.19 -6.78
N CYS A 119 5.41 10.48 -5.66
CA CYS A 119 4.98 9.09 -5.64
C CYS A 119 3.68 8.93 -4.86
N GLY A 120 2.87 7.96 -5.28
CA GLY A 120 1.62 7.56 -4.64
C GLY A 120 1.55 6.07 -4.38
N GLY A 121 0.52 5.63 -3.66
CA GLY A 121 0.26 4.23 -3.40
C GLY A 121 0.89 3.70 -2.12
N LEU A 122 0.65 2.42 -1.84
CA LEU A 122 1.07 1.79 -0.58
C LEU A 122 2.60 1.73 -0.42
N ASP A 123 3.33 1.69 -1.53
CA ASP A 123 4.79 1.66 -1.52
C ASP A 123 5.41 3.04 -1.26
N ALA A 124 4.66 4.14 -1.49
CA ALA A 124 5.06 5.50 -1.16
C ALA A 124 4.86 5.78 0.35
N SER A 125 5.46 4.96 1.18
CA SER A 125 5.32 4.97 2.64
C SER A 125 6.27 5.96 3.32
N HIS A 126 6.05 6.20 4.62
CA HIS A 126 6.93 7.01 5.47
C HIS A 126 8.23 6.25 5.78
N ALA A 127 9.15 6.23 4.83
CA ALA A 127 10.45 5.57 4.89
C ALA A 127 11.52 6.46 4.23
N GLU A 128 12.79 6.27 4.60
CA GLU A 128 13.89 7.03 3.98
C GLU A 128 14.04 6.71 2.49
N ILE A 129 13.82 5.44 2.11
CA ILE A 129 13.86 4.98 0.70
C ILE A 129 12.61 4.14 0.42
N VAL A 130 12.04 4.35 -0.76
CA VAL A 130 10.88 3.59 -1.24
C VAL A 130 11.15 3.03 -2.63
N CYS A 131 10.58 1.85 -2.94
CA CYS A 131 10.61 1.26 -4.27
C CYS A 131 9.18 1.29 -4.82
N VAL A 132 8.93 2.16 -5.80
CA VAL A 132 7.58 2.51 -6.26
C VAL A 132 7.38 2.05 -7.70
N PRO A 133 6.23 1.42 -8.05
CA PRO A 133 5.89 1.10 -9.42
C PRO A 133 5.84 2.35 -10.32
N VAL A 134 6.28 2.22 -11.56
CA VAL A 134 6.39 3.35 -12.50
C VAL A 134 5.06 4.10 -12.70
N ASN A 135 3.92 3.40 -12.73
CA ASN A 135 2.60 4.02 -12.88
C ASN A 135 2.15 4.82 -11.65
N LEU A 136 2.80 4.64 -10.51
CA LEU A 136 2.54 5.40 -9.27
C LEU A 136 3.63 6.46 -9.00
N CYS A 137 4.46 6.76 -10.00
CA CYS A 137 5.51 7.75 -9.94
C CYS A 137 5.33 8.80 -11.04
N VAL A 138 5.49 10.08 -10.69
CA VAL A 138 5.37 11.22 -11.62
C VAL A 138 6.63 12.06 -11.56
N LYS A 139 7.24 12.30 -12.73
CA LYS A 139 8.39 13.19 -12.86
C LYS A 139 7.97 14.65 -12.66
N LEU A 140 8.73 15.37 -11.88
CA LEU A 140 8.49 16.78 -11.57
C LEU A 140 9.32 17.69 -12.49
N HIS A 141 8.88 18.94 -12.62
CA HIS A 141 9.65 19.96 -13.28
C HIS A 141 10.94 20.31 -12.50
N ALA A 142 11.96 20.76 -13.20
CA ALA A 142 13.19 21.24 -12.58
C ALA A 142 12.87 22.41 -11.62
N GLY A 143 13.36 22.30 -10.38
CA GLY A 143 13.11 23.31 -9.34
C GLY A 143 11.74 23.20 -8.64
N ALA A 144 10.99 22.10 -8.83
CA ALA A 144 9.75 21.87 -8.09
C ALA A 144 9.99 21.82 -6.57
N ASP A 145 9.11 22.46 -5.80
CA ASP A 145 9.12 22.33 -4.34
C ASP A 145 8.58 20.95 -3.92
N LEU A 146 9.46 20.12 -3.37
CA LEU A 146 9.11 18.77 -2.95
C LEU A 146 8.14 18.73 -1.75
N ARG A 147 8.04 19.81 -0.96
CA ARG A 147 7.02 19.93 0.09
C ARG A 147 5.62 19.97 -0.53
N HIS A 148 5.46 20.78 -1.57
CA HIS A 148 4.20 20.89 -2.31
C HIS A 148 3.93 19.60 -3.11
N ALA A 149 4.96 19.02 -3.71
CA ALA A 149 4.83 17.80 -4.48
C ALA A 149 4.36 16.59 -3.64
N ALA A 150 4.67 16.56 -2.34
CA ALA A 150 4.22 15.50 -1.44
C ALA A 150 2.69 15.41 -1.28
N TYR A 151 1.93 16.43 -1.67
CA TYR A 151 0.45 16.42 -1.70
C TYR A 151 -0.16 15.62 -2.85
N ASN A 152 0.67 14.99 -3.67
CA ASN A 152 0.35 14.37 -4.95
C ASN A 152 -0.85 13.43 -4.90
N THR A 153 -0.83 12.45 -4.02
CA THR A 153 -1.89 11.43 -3.92
C THR A 153 -3.24 12.04 -3.58
N LEU A 154 -3.27 12.96 -2.61
CA LEU A 154 -4.51 13.63 -2.21
C LEU A 154 -5.03 14.58 -3.29
N GLY A 155 -4.14 15.26 -4.01
CA GLY A 155 -4.50 16.07 -5.16
C GLY A 155 -5.11 15.24 -6.30
N ALA A 156 -4.57 14.05 -6.55
CA ALA A 156 -5.13 13.12 -7.53
C ALA A 156 -6.52 12.58 -7.10
N ILE A 157 -6.72 12.34 -5.79
CA ILE A 157 -8.05 11.98 -5.25
C ILE A 157 -9.06 13.11 -5.46
N ALA A 158 -8.66 14.37 -5.20
CA ALA A 158 -9.50 15.55 -5.44
C ALA A 158 -9.89 15.65 -6.93
N LEU A 159 -8.92 15.51 -7.84
CA LEU A 159 -9.16 15.49 -9.28
C LEU A 159 -10.12 14.38 -9.71
N GLN A 160 -9.97 13.17 -9.18
CA GLN A 160 -10.88 12.07 -9.49
C GLN A 160 -12.31 12.40 -9.05
N GLY A 161 -12.50 12.97 -7.86
CA GLY A 161 -13.81 13.41 -7.39
C GLY A 161 -14.45 14.45 -8.32
N ILE A 162 -13.66 15.44 -8.75
CA ILE A 162 -14.12 16.48 -9.70
C ILE A 162 -14.48 15.89 -11.06
N ARG A 163 -13.70 14.92 -11.58
CA ARG A 163 -14.03 14.23 -12.85
C ARG A 163 -15.31 13.43 -12.75
N GLN A 164 -15.58 12.81 -11.59
CA GLN A 164 -16.86 12.13 -11.36
C GLN A 164 -18.05 13.11 -11.30
N ALA A 165 -17.83 14.36 -10.90
CA ALA A 165 -18.86 15.39 -10.89
C ALA A 165 -19.27 15.83 -12.32
N ASP A 166 -18.41 15.63 -13.31
CA ASP A 166 -18.65 15.98 -14.74
C ASP A 166 -19.06 17.44 -14.95
N LEU A 167 -18.41 18.34 -14.23
CA LEU A 167 -18.70 19.78 -14.24
C LEU A 167 -18.21 20.47 -15.52
N ARG A 168 -18.92 21.52 -15.90
CA ARG A 168 -18.56 22.41 -17.00
C ARG A 168 -18.11 23.77 -16.47
N LEU A 169 -17.30 24.47 -17.25
CA LEU A 169 -16.80 25.80 -16.93
C LEU A 169 -17.94 26.75 -16.54
N GLY A 170 -17.81 27.44 -15.43
CA GLY A 170 -18.80 28.40 -14.91
C GLY A 170 -19.90 27.80 -14.04
N GLU A 171 -20.00 26.49 -13.93
CA GLU A 171 -20.95 25.83 -13.02
C GLU A 171 -20.55 26.01 -11.55
N VAL A 172 -21.50 25.79 -10.64
CA VAL A 172 -21.33 25.92 -9.20
C VAL A 172 -21.20 24.55 -8.55
N CYS A 173 -20.13 24.36 -7.79
CA CYS A 173 -19.91 23.14 -7.00
C CYS A 173 -19.88 23.44 -5.51
N ALA A 174 -20.62 22.67 -4.72
CA ALA A 174 -20.45 22.66 -3.28
C ALA A 174 -19.49 21.54 -2.85
N VAL A 175 -18.65 21.80 -1.85
CA VAL A 175 -17.77 20.82 -1.21
C VAL A 175 -18.16 20.71 0.27
N ILE A 176 -18.58 19.52 0.70
CA ILE A 176 -18.96 19.24 2.09
C ILE A 176 -17.81 18.49 2.78
N GLY A 177 -17.23 19.14 3.78
CA GLY A 177 -16.00 18.74 4.46
C GLY A 177 -14.80 19.53 3.94
N LEU A 178 -14.29 20.48 4.74
CA LEU A 178 -13.19 21.39 4.36
C LEU A 178 -11.86 21.03 5.06
N GLY A 179 -11.70 19.78 5.42
CA GLY A 179 -10.40 19.24 5.81
C GLY A 179 -9.41 19.28 4.63
N LEU A 180 -8.25 18.66 4.78
CA LEU A 180 -7.18 18.69 3.77
C LEU A 180 -7.67 18.35 2.36
N LEU A 181 -8.39 17.24 2.20
CA LEU A 181 -8.92 16.81 0.89
C LEU A 181 -9.97 17.79 0.35
N GLY A 182 -10.82 18.33 1.21
CA GLY A 182 -11.85 19.30 0.81
C GLY A 182 -11.25 20.59 0.29
N GLN A 183 -10.24 21.13 0.97
CA GLN A 183 -9.56 22.36 0.52
C GLN A 183 -8.80 22.14 -0.79
N LEU A 184 -8.12 21.00 -0.96
CA LEU A 184 -7.52 20.61 -2.26
C LEU A 184 -8.59 20.54 -3.36
N THR A 185 -9.77 19.96 -3.07
CA THR A 185 -10.88 19.90 -4.02
C THR A 185 -11.38 21.29 -4.39
N CYS A 186 -11.55 22.19 -3.42
CA CYS A 186 -11.95 23.58 -3.67
C CYS A 186 -10.94 24.34 -4.54
N MET A 187 -9.64 24.20 -4.25
CA MET A 187 -8.59 24.83 -5.06
C MET A 187 -8.61 24.38 -6.51
N VAL A 188 -8.70 23.06 -6.73
CA VAL A 188 -8.71 22.49 -8.09
C VAL A 188 -9.98 22.89 -8.83
N LEU A 189 -11.15 22.94 -8.19
CA LEU A 189 -12.40 23.45 -8.77
C LEU A 189 -12.25 24.89 -9.24
N ARG A 190 -11.72 25.79 -8.39
CA ARG A 190 -11.47 27.19 -8.76
C ARG A 190 -10.46 27.31 -9.89
N ALA A 191 -9.36 26.56 -9.83
CA ALA A 191 -8.36 26.51 -10.90
C ALA A 191 -8.95 26.03 -12.25
N SER A 192 -10.06 25.28 -12.19
CA SER A 192 -10.80 24.79 -13.36
C SER A 192 -11.96 25.72 -13.78
N GLY A 193 -12.11 26.89 -13.14
CA GLY A 193 -13.11 27.91 -13.51
C GLY A 193 -14.51 27.68 -12.97
N MET A 194 -14.68 26.83 -11.94
CA MET A 194 -15.94 26.64 -11.23
C MET A 194 -16.07 27.66 -10.10
N ARG A 195 -17.31 28.01 -9.75
CA ARG A 195 -17.63 28.75 -8.53
C ARG A 195 -17.81 27.75 -7.39
N VAL A 196 -17.19 28.01 -6.23
CA VAL A 196 -17.07 27.03 -5.14
C VAL A 196 -17.76 27.48 -3.87
N VAL A 197 -18.69 26.65 -3.36
CA VAL A 197 -19.28 26.76 -2.03
C VAL A 197 -18.61 25.73 -1.12
N GLY A 198 -17.92 26.17 -0.07
CA GLY A 198 -17.33 25.30 0.95
C GLY A 198 -18.21 25.19 2.19
N ILE A 199 -18.40 24.00 2.73
CA ILE A 199 -19.26 23.76 3.90
C ILE A 199 -18.55 22.79 4.85
N ASP A 200 -18.46 23.20 6.12
CA ASP A 200 -17.91 22.34 7.19
C ASP A 200 -18.66 22.55 8.51
N ILE A 201 -18.50 21.62 9.43
CA ILE A 201 -18.95 21.72 10.82
C ILE A 201 -17.95 22.47 11.72
N ASP A 202 -16.69 22.57 11.29
CA ASP A 202 -15.60 23.22 12.02
C ASP A 202 -15.44 24.68 11.56
N PRO A 203 -15.66 25.68 12.45
CA PRO A 203 -15.50 27.10 12.08
C PRO A 203 -14.10 27.46 11.59
N ALA A 204 -13.03 26.79 12.12
CA ALA A 204 -11.67 27.07 11.70
C ALA A 204 -11.42 26.63 10.26
N MET A 205 -11.98 25.47 9.86
CA MET A 205 -11.90 25.00 8.47
C MET A 205 -12.69 25.89 7.52
N VAL A 206 -13.85 26.36 7.94
CA VAL A 206 -14.67 27.32 7.17
C VAL A 206 -13.91 28.62 6.95
N GLU A 207 -13.32 29.20 8.00
CA GLU A 207 -12.54 30.43 7.92
C GLU A 207 -11.33 30.27 6.99
N MET A 208 -10.55 29.17 7.15
CA MET A 208 -9.39 28.90 6.31
C MET A 208 -9.78 28.76 4.83
N ALA A 209 -10.81 27.98 4.54
CA ALA A 209 -11.29 27.78 3.18
C ALA A 209 -11.83 29.08 2.56
N GLY A 210 -12.53 29.90 3.34
CA GLY A 210 -13.03 31.21 2.91
C GLY A 210 -11.93 32.19 2.53
N ARG A 211 -10.77 32.10 3.19
CA ARG A 211 -9.61 32.95 2.87
C ARG A 211 -8.87 32.49 1.61
N HIS A 212 -8.83 31.18 1.34
CA HIS A 212 -7.88 30.64 0.37
C HIS A 212 -8.52 29.97 -0.85
N CYS A 213 -9.62 29.23 -0.72
CA CYS A 213 -10.03 28.31 -1.78
C CYS A 213 -11.53 28.25 -2.09
N THR A 214 -12.40 29.06 -1.48
CA THR A 214 -13.83 29.10 -1.79
C THR A 214 -14.29 30.48 -2.17
N ASP A 215 -15.41 30.60 -2.90
CA ASP A 215 -16.09 31.85 -3.21
C ASP A 215 -17.17 32.17 -2.16
N LEU A 216 -17.69 31.11 -1.51
CA LEU A 216 -18.60 31.19 -0.37
C LEU A 216 -18.26 30.11 0.63
N ALA A 217 -17.94 30.44 1.87
CA ALA A 217 -17.68 29.51 2.95
C ALA A 217 -18.79 29.56 4.00
N LEU A 218 -19.32 28.38 4.39
CA LEU A 218 -20.49 28.30 5.28
C LEU A 218 -20.29 27.28 6.40
N LEU A 219 -20.63 27.65 7.61
CA LEU A 219 -20.71 26.73 8.73
C LEU A 219 -22.01 25.91 8.61
N ARG A 220 -21.92 24.57 8.67
CA ARG A 220 -23.06 23.67 8.48
C ARG A 220 -24.22 23.96 9.43
N ALA A 221 -23.94 24.39 10.67
CA ALA A 221 -24.92 24.71 11.68
C ALA A 221 -25.55 26.13 11.52
N SER A 222 -25.17 26.91 10.50
CA SER A 222 -25.72 28.24 10.30
C SER A 222 -27.19 28.18 9.95
N ALA A 223 -28.00 29.07 10.57
CA ALA A 223 -29.39 29.24 10.18
C ALA A 223 -29.47 29.74 8.74
N GLY A 224 -30.45 29.27 7.99
CA GLY A 224 -30.68 29.69 6.60
C GLY A 224 -29.57 29.28 5.63
N ILE A 225 -28.83 28.19 5.92
CA ILE A 225 -27.69 27.75 5.08
C ILE A 225 -28.16 27.39 3.67
N GLU A 226 -29.32 26.75 3.50
CA GLU A 226 -29.86 26.38 2.20
C GLU A 226 -30.23 27.59 1.37
N GLU A 227 -30.86 28.58 2.00
CA GLU A 227 -31.23 29.88 1.38
C GLU A 227 -29.98 30.65 0.93
N ARG A 228 -28.89 30.60 1.71
CA ARG A 228 -27.62 31.23 1.34
C ARG A 228 -26.99 30.54 0.10
N VAL A 229 -27.01 29.20 0.03
CA VAL A 229 -26.56 28.46 -1.14
C VAL A 229 -27.46 28.77 -2.36
N LEU A 230 -28.76 28.77 -2.17
CA LEU A 230 -29.71 29.10 -3.25
C LEU A 230 -29.49 30.54 -3.74
N SER A 231 -29.31 31.51 -2.87
CA SER A 231 -29.02 32.89 -3.25
C SER A 231 -27.72 32.99 -4.05
N PHE A 232 -26.66 32.30 -3.62
CA PHE A 232 -25.38 32.27 -4.33
C PHE A 232 -25.49 31.67 -5.73
N THR A 233 -26.36 30.68 -5.91
CA THR A 233 -26.59 29.97 -7.17
C THR A 233 -27.72 30.58 -8.02
N GLY A 234 -28.22 31.76 -7.67
CA GLY A 234 -29.33 32.40 -8.39
C GLY A 234 -30.66 31.63 -8.29
N GLY A 235 -30.90 30.93 -7.20
CA GLY A 235 -32.11 30.15 -6.95
C GLY A 235 -32.12 28.72 -7.53
N LEU A 236 -31.08 28.32 -8.27
CA LEU A 236 -31.04 27.02 -8.95
C LEU A 236 -30.58 25.87 -8.04
N GLY A 237 -29.69 26.12 -7.11
CA GLY A 237 -28.90 25.11 -6.40
C GLY A 237 -27.60 24.78 -7.12
N CYS A 238 -26.72 23.98 -6.48
CA CYS A 238 -25.42 23.61 -7.03
C CYS A 238 -25.53 22.58 -8.16
N ASP A 239 -24.73 22.74 -9.21
CA ASP A 239 -24.64 21.77 -10.32
C ASP A 239 -24.11 20.43 -9.87
N ALA A 240 -23.12 20.47 -8.99
CA ALA A 240 -22.64 19.28 -8.28
C ALA A 240 -22.37 19.56 -6.80
N VAL A 241 -22.40 18.49 -6.01
CA VAL A 241 -21.98 18.50 -4.60
C VAL A 241 -20.97 17.38 -4.39
N ILE A 242 -19.75 17.71 -3.95
CA ILE A 242 -18.69 16.74 -3.68
C ILE A 242 -18.56 16.59 -2.16
N ILE A 243 -18.69 15.36 -1.66
CA ILE A 243 -18.59 15.06 -0.23
C ILE A 243 -17.21 14.50 0.05
N THR A 244 -16.38 15.25 0.77
CA THR A 244 -15.02 14.87 1.20
C THR A 244 -14.95 14.59 2.70
N ALA A 245 -16.07 14.77 3.42
CA ALA A 245 -16.19 14.47 4.85
C ALA A 245 -16.06 12.97 5.16
N ALA A 246 -15.68 12.65 6.39
CA ALA A 246 -15.67 11.28 6.93
C ALA A 246 -16.55 11.23 8.19
N THR A 247 -17.68 10.52 8.12
CA THR A 247 -18.64 10.39 9.24
C THR A 247 -19.61 9.24 8.99
N ASP A 248 -20.12 8.65 10.06
CA ASP A 248 -21.20 7.65 10.00
C ASP A 248 -22.61 8.30 9.87
N SER A 249 -22.70 9.64 9.98
CA SER A 249 -23.95 10.39 9.80
C SER A 249 -24.39 10.38 8.33
N LEU A 250 -25.71 10.34 8.11
CA LEU A 250 -26.35 10.55 6.81
C LEU A 250 -26.50 12.03 6.43
N ASP A 251 -26.22 12.95 7.35
CA ASP A 251 -26.40 14.39 7.12
C ASP A 251 -25.68 14.91 5.87
N PRO A 252 -24.40 14.58 5.60
CA PRO A 252 -23.73 15.10 4.41
C PRO A 252 -24.42 14.69 3.10
N VAL A 253 -24.92 13.47 3.03
CA VAL A 253 -25.58 12.96 1.81
C VAL A 253 -26.97 13.55 1.66
N ASN A 254 -27.77 13.63 2.71
CA ASN A 254 -29.10 14.22 2.67
C ASN A 254 -29.03 15.74 2.42
N PHE A 255 -28.11 16.43 3.06
CA PHE A 255 -27.88 17.85 2.84
C PHE A 255 -27.36 18.16 1.43
N ALA A 256 -26.50 17.31 0.86
CA ALA A 256 -26.10 17.42 -0.54
C ALA A 256 -27.30 17.39 -1.48
N GLY A 257 -28.28 16.53 -1.20
CA GLY A 257 -29.54 16.47 -1.93
C GLY A 257 -30.37 17.76 -1.81
N ALA A 258 -30.36 18.41 -0.63
CA ALA A 258 -31.10 19.66 -0.39
C ALA A 258 -30.53 20.81 -1.22
N ILE A 259 -29.20 20.98 -1.29
CA ILE A 259 -28.54 22.11 -1.96
C ILE A 259 -28.22 21.87 -3.44
N ALA A 260 -28.28 20.64 -3.94
CA ALA A 260 -28.11 20.35 -5.36
C ALA A 260 -29.29 20.86 -6.19
N ARG A 261 -29.03 21.34 -7.42
CA ARG A 261 -30.10 21.68 -8.38
C ARG A 261 -30.83 20.43 -8.87
N LYS A 262 -31.96 20.63 -9.57
CA LYS A 262 -32.62 19.54 -10.28
C LYS A 262 -31.67 18.93 -11.31
N LYS A 263 -31.59 17.59 -11.36
CA LYS A 263 -30.67 16.80 -12.19
C LYS A 263 -29.17 17.03 -11.88
N GLY A 264 -28.87 17.57 -10.69
CA GLY A 264 -27.49 17.74 -10.21
C GLY A 264 -26.82 16.41 -9.85
N THR A 265 -25.51 16.46 -9.68
CA THR A 265 -24.69 15.29 -9.34
C THR A 265 -24.16 15.40 -7.90
N VAL A 266 -24.33 14.34 -7.11
CA VAL A 266 -23.69 14.19 -5.80
C VAL A 266 -22.56 13.16 -5.93
N VAL A 267 -21.35 13.55 -5.55
CA VAL A 267 -20.17 12.68 -5.62
C VAL A 267 -19.68 12.38 -4.21
N VAL A 268 -19.54 11.11 -3.89
CA VAL A 268 -18.98 10.64 -2.62
C VAL A 268 -17.51 10.30 -2.82
N VAL A 269 -16.64 11.07 -2.18
CA VAL A 269 -15.17 10.88 -2.16
C VAL A 269 -14.72 10.43 -0.78
N GLY A 270 -15.23 11.07 0.26
CA GLY A 270 -14.93 10.76 1.66
C GLY A 270 -15.65 9.51 2.16
N ALA A 271 -15.31 9.11 3.37
CA ALA A 271 -15.91 7.93 4.03
C ALA A 271 -17.20 8.34 4.75
N VAL A 272 -18.32 8.35 4.05
CA VAL A 272 -19.65 8.63 4.59
C VAL A 272 -20.61 7.46 4.36
N SER A 273 -21.63 7.35 5.22
CA SER A 273 -22.75 6.45 4.99
C SER A 273 -23.54 6.90 3.77
N THR A 274 -23.88 5.96 2.86
CA THR A 274 -24.57 6.25 1.60
C THR A 274 -26.06 5.89 1.60
N GLY A 275 -26.62 5.51 2.75
CA GLY A 275 -28.06 5.38 2.94
C GLY A 275 -28.69 6.79 2.95
N PHE A 276 -29.37 7.19 1.89
CA PHE A 276 -29.96 8.52 1.77
C PHE A 276 -31.51 8.43 1.78
N ASP A 277 -32.16 9.52 2.22
CA ASP A 277 -33.60 9.65 2.12
C ASP A 277 -33.99 9.91 0.67
N ARG A 278 -34.76 8.99 0.08
CA ARG A 278 -35.23 9.11 -1.30
C ARG A 278 -36.02 10.42 -1.51
N GLU A 279 -36.90 10.74 -0.57
CA GLU A 279 -37.70 11.99 -0.55
C GLU A 279 -37.13 12.95 0.51
N PRO A 280 -37.30 14.26 0.34
CA PRO A 280 -37.94 14.92 -0.81
C PRO A 280 -36.96 15.18 -1.98
N HIS A 281 -35.64 15.03 -1.79
CA HIS A 281 -34.66 15.64 -2.69
C HIS A 281 -34.26 14.71 -3.84
N TYR A 282 -33.76 13.51 -3.54
CA TYR A 282 -33.14 12.65 -4.56
C TYR A 282 -34.12 12.25 -5.65
N TYR A 283 -35.31 11.85 -5.30
CA TYR A 283 -36.32 11.46 -6.25
C TYR A 283 -36.90 12.66 -7.03
N ARG A 284 -37.32 13.72 -6.33
CA ARG A 284 -38.00 14.86 -7.00
C ARG A 284 -37.05 15.67 -7.87
N LYS A 285 -35.78 15.71 -7.52
CA LYS A 285 -34.74 16.42 -8.28
C LYS A 285 -34.07 15.52 -9.32
N GLU A 286 -34.38 14.21 -9.36
CA GLU A 286 -33.72 13.22 -10.25
C GLU A 286 -32.19 13.30 -10.13
N LEU A 287 -31.66 13.30 -8.89
CA LEU A 287 -30.23 13.45 -8.62
C LEU A 287 -29.43 12.21 -9.03
N GLN A 288 -28.21 12.43 -9.49
CA GLN A 288 -27.22 11.38 -9.71
C GLN A 288 -26.36 11.24 -8.48
N LEU A 289 -26.17 10.01 -7.98
CA LEU A 289 -25.21 9.70 -6.94
C LEU A 289 -24.06 8.90 -7.55
N ARG A 290 -22.83 9.41 -7.45
CA ARG A 290 -21.63 8.79 -8.02
C ARG A 290 -20.59 8.54 -6.95
N MET A 291 -19.91 7.40 -7.03
CA MET A 291 -18.78 7.08 -6.16
C MET A 291 -17.47 7.48 -6.84
N SER A 292 -16.54 8.01 -6.08
CA SER A 292 -15.16 8.28 -6.53
C SER A 292 -14.22 7.26 -5.90
N CYS A 293 -13.51 6.50 -6.73
CA CYS A 293 -12.58 5.50 -6.24
C CYS A 293 -11.16 6.08 -6.18
N SER A 294 -10.70 6.42 -4.98
CA SER A 294 -9.34 6.85 -4.70
C SER A 294 -8.82 7.88 -5.73
N TYR A 295 -7.63 7.70 -6.31
CA TYR A 295 -7.06 8.62 -7.31
C TYR A 295 -7.35 8.21 -8.77
N GLY A 296 -8.26 7.26 -9.00
CA GLY A 296 -8.87 7.02 -10.30
C GLY A 296 -8.64 5.64 -10.90
N PRO A 297 -8.92 5.48 -12.20
CA PRO A 297 -8.72 4.23 -12.92
C PRO A 297 -7.27 3.74 -12.83
N GLY A 298 -7.09 2.46 -12.58
CA GLY A 298 -5.83 1.79 -12.23
C GLY A 298 -5.84 1.29 -10.80
N ARG A 299 -6.62 1.91 -9.92
CA ARG A 299 -6.67 1.53 -8.51
C ARG A 299 -7.23 0.12 -8.32
N TYR A 300 -6.48 -0.69 -7.55
CA TYR A 300 -6.75 -2.13 -7.32
C TYR A 300 -6.57 -3.03 -8.55
N ASP A 301 -6.05 -2.52 -9.66
CA ASP A 301 -5.66 -3.32 -10.81
C ASP A 301 -4.16 -3.65 -10.74
N GLN A 302 -3.84 -4.92 -10.49
CA GLN A 302 -2.46 -5.38 -10.36
C GLN A 302 -1.64 -5.23 -11.64
N GLU A 303 -2.27 -5.35 -12.82
CA GLU A 303 -1.58 -5.14 -14.08
C GLU A 303 -1.12 -3.68 -14.20
N TYR A 304 -1.96 -2.74 -13.76
CA TYR A 304 -1.63 -1.33 -13.78
C TYR A 304 -0.67 -0.93 -12.64
N GLU A 305 -1.04 -1.21 -11.38
CA GLU A 305 -0.28 -0.75 -10.21
C GLU A 305 1.05 -1.49 -10.05
N GLU A 306 1.10 -2.84 -10.24
CA GLU A 306 2.31 -3.61 -9.93
C GLU A 306 3.17 -3.93 -11.15
N LYS A 307 2.55 -4.14 -12.35
CA LYS A 307 3.29 -4.51 -13.56
C LYS A 307 3.59 -3.33 -14.48
N GLY A 308 3.07 -2.14 -14.18
CA GLY A 308 3.32 -0.92 -14.96
C GLY A 308 2.63 -0.92 -16.34
N ILE A 309 1.60 -1.76 -16.55
CA ILE A 309 0.87 -1.84 -17.81
C ILE A 309 -0.24 -0.79 -17.79
N ASP A 310 -0.07 0.29 -18.56
CA ASP A 310 -1.04 1.37 -18.63
C ASP A 310 -2.20 1.05 -19.58
N TYR A 311 -3.36 1.64 -19.33
CA TYR A 311 -4.51 1.58 -20.22
C TYR A 311 -4.29 2.41 -21.49
N PRO A 312 -4.87 1.99 -22.64
CA PRO A 312 -4.84 2.82 -23.84
C PRO A 312 -5.45 4.20 -23.56
N ALA A 313 -4.66 5.26 -23.70
CA ALA A 313 -5.03 6.63 -23.32
C ALA A 313 -6.26 7.17 -24.05
N ALA A 314 -6.55 6.65 -25.25
CA ALA A 314 -7.74 7.01 -26.02
C ALA A 314 -9.04 6.53 -25.36
N TYR A 315 -9.00 5.45 -24.59
CA TYR A 315 -10.17 4.87 -23.92
C TYR A 315 -10.25 5.22 -22.44
N VAL A 316 -9.10 5.32 -21.76
CA VAL A 316 -9.02 5.71 -20.35
C VAL A 316 -8.12 6.94 -20.24
N ARG A 317 -8.72 8.12 -20.44
CA ARG A 317 -7.95 9.38 -20.48
C ARG A 317 -7.30 9.72 -19.14
N TRP A 318 -7.98 9.47 -18.03
CA TRP A 318 -7.57 9.87 -16.68
C TRP A 318 -7.40 8.67 -15.77
N THR A 319 -6.17 8.17 -15.73
CA THR A 319 -5.72 7.13 -14.78
C THR A 319 -5.16 7.77 -13.52
N GLU A 320 -4.80 6.97 -12.54
CA GLU A 320 -4.09 7.40 -11.33
C GLU A 320 -2.87 8.27 -11.69
N ASN A 321 -1.99 7.77 -12.55
CA ASN A 321 -0.79 8.49 -12.98
C ASN A 321 -1.14 9.84 -13.62
N ARG A 322 -2.08 9.86 -14.57
CA ARG A 322 -2.46 11.09 -15.28
C ARG A 322 -3.17 12.10 -14.38
N ASN A 323 -3.87 11.64 -13.33
CA ASN A 323 -4.41 12.52 -12.30
C ASN A 323 -3.28 13.12 -11.44
N MET A 324 -2.29 12.31 -11.07
CA MET A 324 -1.10 12.79 -10.37
C MET A 324 -0.32 13.81 -11.21
N GLN A 325 -0.07 13.53 -12.49
CA GLN A 325 0.56 14.48 -13.42
C GLN A 325 -0.21 15.80 -13.49
N ALA A 326 -1.54 15.72 -13.70
CA ALA A 326 -2.37 16.93 -13.81
C ALA A 326 -2.35 17.77 -12.53
N PHE A 327 -2.27 17.15 -11.35
CA PHE A 327 -2.15 17.87 -10.10
C PHE A 327 -0.80 18.58 -9.97
N GLN A 328 0.31 17.92 -10.34
CA GLN A 328 1.64 18.54 -10.34
C GLN A 328 1.75 19.69 -11.33
N GLU A 329 1.09 19.60 -12.49
CA GLU A 329 1.02 20.70 -13.45
C GLU A 329 0.26 21.92 -12.89
N LEU A 330 -0.81 21.70 -12.10
CA LEU A 330 -1.54 22.78 -11.45
C LEU A 330 -0.68 23.50 -10.38
N ILE A 331 0.14 22.74 -9.64
CA ILE A 331 1.11 23.31 -8.69
C ILE A 331 2.20 24.08 -9.46
N ALA A 332 2.82 23.47 -10.45
CA ALA A 332 3.92 24.07 -11.22
C ALA A 332 3.50 25.36 -11.94
N SER A 333 2.25 25.42 -12.42
CA SER A 333 1.69 26.63 -13.05
C SER A 333 1.20 27.69 -12.06
N GLY A 334 1.34 27.46 -10.74
CA GLY A 334 0.89 28.38 -9.70
C GLY A 334 -0.64 28.51 -9.57
N LYS A 335 -1.42 27.64 -10.23
CA LYS A 335 -2.88 27.64 -10.15
C LYS A 335 -3.41 27.03 -8.85
N VAL A 336 -2.62 26.15 -8.24
CA VAL A 336 -2.90 25.53 -6.94
C VAL A 336 -1.71 25.80 -6.03
N ASP A 337 -1.96 26.52 -4.93
CA ASP A 337 -0.98 26.77 -3.87
C ASP A 337 -1.36 25.97 -2.62
N VAL A 338 -0.60 24.93 -2.33
CA VAL A 338 -0.81 24.06 -1.16
C VAL A 338 -0.01 24.52 0.08
N GLY A 339 0.76 25.60 -0.02
CA GLY A 339 1.70 26.04 1.02
C GLY A 339 1.00 26.30 2.36
N TYR A 340 -0.16 26.96 2.35
CA TYR A 340 -0.92 27.26 3.57
C TYR A 340 -1.53 26.03 4.26
N LEU A 341 -1.63 24.90 3.55
CA LEU A 341 -2.14 23.63 4.11
C LEU A 341 -1.12 22.95 5.00
N THR A 342 0.18 23.22 4.82
CA THR A 342 1.24 22.64 5.67
C THR A 342 1.28 23.36 7.02
N THR A 343 0.61 22.77 8.00
CA THR A 343 0.57 23.34 9.37
C THR A 343 1.75 22.90 10.22
N HIS A 344 2.30 21.70 9.97
CA HIS A 344 3.39 21.14 10.76
C HIS A 344 4.39 20.38 9.87
N VAL A 345 5.66 20.40 10.28
CA VAL A 345 6.71 19.60 9.68
C VAL A 345 7.45 18.87 10.82
N PHE A 346 7.54 17.55 10.73
CA PHE A 346 8.27 16.70 11.68
C PHE A 346 9.40 15.97 10.97
N LYS A 347 10.52 15.77 11.65
CA LYS A 347 11.54 14.83 11.18
C LYS A 347 11.01 13.39 11.32
N LEU A 348 11.51 12.45 10.49
CA LEU A 348 11.08 11.05 10.55
C LEU A 348 11.18 10.47 11.98
N VAL A 349 12.23 10.78 12.71
CA VAL A 349 12.44 10.31 14.10
C VAL A 349 11.31 10.72 15.05
N ASP A 350 10.66 11.86 14.78
CA ASP A 350 9.54 12.40 15.56
C ASP A 350 8.15 12.06 14.96
N ALA A 351 8.08 11.27 13.90
CA ALA A 351 6.82 11.00 13.18
C ALA A 351 5.73 10.38 14.07
N THR A 352 6.10 9.59 15.08
CA THR A 352 5.12 9.06 16.05
C THR A 352 4.43 10.18 16.84
N ARG A 353 5.15 11.27 17.17
CA ARG A 353 4.58 12.44 17.86
C ARG A 353 3.57 13.17 16.97
N ALA A 354 3.85 13.26 15.65
CA ALA A 354 2.92 13.84 14.69
C ALA A 354 1.57 13.10 14.68
N TYR A 355 1.61 11.77 14.69
CA TYR A 355 0.41 10.95 14.77
C TYR A 355 -0.32 11.08 16.12
N ASP A 356 0.41 11.12 17.24
CA ASP A 356 -0.20 11.30 18.56
C ASP A 356 -0.87 12.68 18.67
N MET A 357 -0.23 13.75 18.20
CA MET A 357 -0.81 15.11 18.12
C MET A 357 -2.13 15.11 17.34
N MET A 358 -2.14 14.49 16.17
CA MET A 358 -3.32 14.39 15.31
C MET A 358 -4.45 13.57 15.95
N LEU A 359 -4.12 12.45 16.59
CA LEU A 359 -5.11 11.57 17.22
C LEU A 359 -5.73 12.16 18.49
N GLN A 360 -4.93 12.85 19.29
CA GLN A 360 -5.35 13.53 20.52
C GLN A 360 -6.00 14.88 20.24
N LYS A 361 -5.88 15.40 19.00
CA LYS A 361 -6.32 16.74 18.60
C LYS A 361 -5.76 17.83 19.54
N SER A 362 -4.50 17.65 19.96
CA SER A 362 -3.84 18.57 20.89
C SER A 362 -3.57 19.95 20.26
N GLU A 363 -3.40 19.98 18.94
CA GLU A 363 -3.20 21.20 18.15
C GLU A 363 -4.04 21.14 16.87
N PRO A 364 -4.52 22.29 16.36
CA PRO A 364 -5.17 22.36 15.05
C PRO A 364 -4.19 21.97 13.95
N CYS A 365 -4.51 20.98 13.13
CA CYS A 365 -3.67 20.54 12.03
C CYS A 365 -4.47 20.21 10.77
N VAL A 366 -3.90 20.49 9.60
CA VAL A 366 -4.48 20.22 8.28
C VAL A 366 -3.57 19.28 7.50
N GLY A 367 -2.43 19.75 7.02
CA GLY A 367 -1.39 18.95 6.38
C GLY A 367 -0.17 18.87 7.27
N ILE A 368 0.35 17.67 7.46
CA ILE A 368 1.55 17.41 8.27
C ILE A 368 2.57 16.74 7.36
N LEU A 369 3.74 17.36 7.21
CA LEU A 369 4.84 16.75 6.45
C LEU A 369 5.83 16.05 7.38
N ILE A 370 6.34 14.91 6.92
CA ILE A 370 7.54 14.29 7.46
C ILE A 370 8.70 14.67 6.54
N GLU A 371 9.76 15.21 7.14
CA GLU A 371 11.01 15.58 6.50
C GLU A 371 12.08 14.50 6.75
N TYR A 372 12.85 14.18 5.71
CA TYR A 372 13.89 13.16 5.75
C TYR A 372 15.29 13.78 5.70
N ASP A 373 16.25 13.12 6.33
CA ASP A 373 17.66 13.51 6.27
C ASP A 373 18.28 13.04 4.95
N ILE A 374 18.39 13.95 4.00
CA ILE A 374 18.98 13.69 2.67
C ILE A 374 20.50 13.78 2.66
N THR A 375 21.14 14.10 3.77
CA THR A 375 22.61 14.19 3.87
C THR A 375 23.28 12.84 4.10
N LYS A 376 22.51 11.83 4.53
CA LYS A 376 22.99 10.46 4.70
C LYS A 376 23.49 9.90 3.35
N ASP A 377 24.64 9.25 3.36
CA ASP A 377 25.13 8.54 2.17
C ASP A 377 24.17 7.37 1.83
N ILE A 378 23.74 7.31 0.57
CA ILE A 378 22.86 6.23 0.07
C ILE A 378 23.47 4.85 0.31
N LYS A 379 24.80 4.73 0.22
CA LYS A 379 25.52 3.48 0.46
C LYS A 379 25.54 3.05 1.92
N SER A 380 25.20 3.95 2.86
CA SER A 380 25.13 3.65 4.29
C SER A 380 23.86 2.89 4.69
N TYR A 381 22.85 2.84 3.81
CA TYR A 381 21.61 2.12 4.11
C TYR A 381 21.80 0.61 4.01
N PRO A 382 21.67 -0.13 5.12
CA PRO A 382 21.93 -1.56 5.10
C PRO A 382 20.87 -2.33 4.31
N SER A 383 21.29 -3.20 3.42
CA SER A 383 20.41 -4.19 2.77
C SER A 383 20.04 -5.33 3.74
N LYS A 384 20.82 -5.50 4.79
CA LYS A 384 20.72 -6.59 5.78
C LYS A 384 20.70 -6.04 7.20
N ILE A 385 19.76 -6.50 8.03
CA ILE A 385 19.66 -6.19 9.46
C ILE A 385 19.85 -7.46 10.28
N ASN A 386 20.87 -7.46 11.16
CA ASN A 386 21.10 -8.54 12.11
C ASN A 386 20.22 -8.34 13.35
N LEU A 387 19.49 -9.38 13.74
CA LEU A 387 18.54 -9.35 14.85
C LEU A 387 19.03 -10.13 16.08
N ILE A 388 19.81 -11.16 15.85
CA ILE A 388 20.38 -12.03 16.89
C ILE A 388 21.90 -12.04 16.73
N HIS A 389 22.60 -11.73 17.78
CA HIS A 389 24.08 -11.71 17.82
C HIS A 389 24.68 -13.01 18.38
N ASN A 390 23.92 -14.13 18.38
CA ASN A 390 24.43 -15.40 18.89
C ASN A 390 25.30 -16.11 17.84
N THR A 391 26.61 -16.01 18.02
CA THR A 391 27.58 -16.93 17.43
C THR A 391 27.63 -18.21 18.29
N SER A 392 26.61 -19.06 18.22
CA SER A 392 26.73 -20.41 18.77
C SER A 392 27.69 -21.21 17.89
N ASN A 393 28.66 -21.86 18.50
CA ASN A 393 29.52 -22.88 17.84
C ASN A 393 28.64 -24.05 17.40
N LEU A 394 28.17 -24.01 16.16
CA LEU A 394 27.30 -25.01 15.57
C LEU A 394 28.14 -26.23 15.16
N LYS A 395 27.59 -27.42 15.33
CA LYS A 395 28.19 -28.67 14.88
C LYS A 395 28.24 -28.71 13.35
N PRO A 396 29.20 -29.43 12.72
CA PRO A 396 29.36 -29.49 11.25
C PRO A 396 28.15 -30.01 10.47
N GLU A 397 27.19 -30.65 11.10
CA GLU A 397 26.06 -31.37 10.45
C GLU A 397 24.70 -30.69 10.60
N TYR A 398 24.63 -29.41 10.98
CA TYR A 398 23.34 -28.72 11.12
C TYR A 398 22.77 -28.21 9.78
N VAL A 399 21.43 -28.11 9.70
CA VAL A 399 20.72 -27.50 8.57
C VAL A 399 20.55 -26.02 8.84
N SER A 400 21.19 -25.19 8.03
CA SER A 400 21.09 -23.73 8.10
C SER A 400 20.24 -23.20 6.97
N ILE A 401 19.11 -22.60 7.33
CA ILE A 401 18.05 -22.27 6.39
C ILE A 401 18.02 -20.78 6.09
N GLY A 402 18.08 -20.45 4.79
CA GLY A 402 17.71 -19.17 4.24
C GLY A 402 16.34 -19.23 3.57
N PHE A 403 15.49 -18.23 3.79
CA PHE A 403 14.19 -18.13 3.13
C PHE A 403 14.20 -17.00 2.10
N ILE A 404 13.80 -17.33 0.87
CA ILE A 404 13.49 -16.38 -0.20
C ILE A 404 11.98 -16.42 -0.44
N GLY A 405 11.30 -15.35 -0.01
CA GLY A 405 9.84 -15.29 0.02
C GLY A 405 9.26 -15.95 1.27
N ALA A 406 8.64 -15.18 2.14
CA ALA A 406 7.94 -15.65 3.32
C ALA A 406 6.53 -15.07 3.40
N GLY A 407 5.77 -15.29 2.33
CA GLY A 407 4.38 -14.87 2.19
C GLY A 407 3.42 -15.61 3.14
N SER A 408 2.12 -15.44 2.89
CA SER A 408 1.08 -16.01 3.77
C SER A 408 1.19 -17.52 3.92
N TYR A 409 1.44 -18.23 2.83
CA TYR A 409 1.56 -19.69 2.84
C TYR A 409 2.77 -20.15 3.67
N ALA A 410 3.95 -19.59 3.41
CA ALA A 410 5.17 -19.96 4.13
C ALA A 410 5.04 -19.75 5.65
N GLN A 411 4.49 -18.61 6.07
CA GLN A 411 4.30 -18.30 7.48
C GLN A 411 3.21 -19.13 8.16
N SER A 412 2.23 -19.66 7.42
CA SER A 412 1.14 -20.46 7.99
C SER A 412 1.43 -21.97 7.97
N HIS A 413 2.17 -22.44 6.96
CA HIS A 413 2.33 -23.88 6.69
C HIS A 413 3.76 -24.37 6.64
N LEU A 414 4.75 -23.54 6.27
CA LEU A 414 6.15 -23.98 6.22
C LEU A 414 6.88 -23.68 7.53
N LEU A 415 7.02 -22.40 7.86
CA LEU A 415 7.80 -21.94 9.02
C LEU A 415 7.36 -22.55 10.37
N PRO A 416 6.04 -22.69 10.68
CA PRO A 416 5.62 -23.32 11.94
C PRO A 416 5.93 -24.80 12.04
N ASN A 417 6.16 -25.48 10.91
CA ASN A 417 6.42 -26.90 10.85
C ASN A 417 7.91 -27.25 10.65
N ILE A 418 8.80 -26.26 10.59
CA ILE A 418 10.24 -26.50 10.63
C ILE A 418 10.60 -26.96 12.03
N PRO A 419 11.30 -28.10 12.16
CA PRO A 419 11.71 -28.64 13.46
C PRO A 419 12.50 -27.60 14.27
N LYS A 420 12.16 -27.46 15.54
CA LYS A 420 12.89 -26.61 16.48
C LYS A 420 13.87 -27.51 17.25
N GLY A 421 15.13 -27.47 16.91
CA GLY A 421 16.18 -28.28 17.54
C GLY A 421 17.55 -27.67 17.31
N ALA A 422 18.56 -28.21 17.99
CA ALA A 422 19.94 -27.75 17.85
C ALA A 422 20.52 -28.00 16.44
N ASP A 423 19.85 -28.84 15.64
CA ASP A 423 20.31 -29.25 14.32
C ASP A 423 19.71 -28.41 13.19
N VAL A 424 18.81 -27.44 13.49
CA VAL A 424 18.16 -26.59 12.50
C VAL A 424 18.21 -25.13 12.94
N VAL A 425 18.76 -24.26 12.09
CA VAL A 425 18.89 -22.82 12.34
C VAL A 425 18.20 -22.04 11.23
N LEU A 426 17.33 -21.10 11.59
CA LEU A 426 16.76 -20.11 10.70
C LEU A 426 17.72 -18.91 10.59
N LYS A 427 18.53 -18.89 9.52
CA LYS A 427 19.62 -17.94 9.38
C LYS A 427 19.15 -16.59 8.84
N GLY A 428 18.57 -16.57 7.66
CA GLY A 428 18.17 -15.34 7.01
C GLY A 428 16.83 -15.41 6.31
N VAL A 429 16.10 -14.30 6.24
CA VAL A 429 14.85 -14.21 5.49
C VAL A 429 14.82 -12.96 4.62
N MET A 430 14.42 -13.14 3.36
CA MET A 430 14.15 -12.11 2.38
C MET A 430 12.67 -12.11 2.01
N THR A 431 12.05 -10.94 1.97
CA THR A 431 10.71 -10.75 1.41
C THR A 431 10.67 -9.51 0.52
N ALA A 432 9.54 -9.27 -0.16
CA ALA A 432 9.38 -8.14 -1.08
C ALA A 432 9.56 -6.75 -0.41
N SER A 433 9.32 -6.63 0.89
CA SER A 433 9.53 -5.37 1.62
C SER A 433 10.36 -5.58 2.88
N GLY A 434 11.19 -4.58 3.23
CA GLY A 434 12.02 -4.60 4.44
C GLY A 434 11.21 -4.80 5.72
N THR A 435 10.04 -4.16 5.83
CA THR A 435 9.13 -4.31 6.98
C THR A 435 8.62 -5.74 7.12
N SER A 436 8.25 -6.38 6.00
CA SER A 436 7.77 -7.75 6.00
C SER A 436 8.89 -8.72 6.38
N SER A 437 10.10 -8.56 5.81
CA SER A 437 11.24 -9.42 6.17
C SER A 437 11.60 -9.28 7.64
N ARG A 438 11.58 -8.07 8.20
CA ARG A 438 11.81 -7.85 9.62
C ARG A 438 10.73 -8.49 10.50
N SER A 439 9.45 -8.30 10.16
CA SER A 439 8.33 -8.90 10.90
C SER A 439 8.42 -10.43 10.95
N VAL A 440 8.78 -11.05 9.82
CA VAL A 440 8.96 -12.50 9.75
C VAL A 440 10.16 -12.95 10.56
N ALA A 441 11.27 -12.24 10.45
CA ALA A 441 12.49 -12.58 11.18
C ALA A 441 12.30 -12.51 12.70
N GLU A 442 11.72 -11.45 13.21
CA GLU A 442 11.40 -11.29 14.64
C GLU A 442 10.44 -12.38 15.14
N ARG A 443 9.42 -12.72 14.33
CA ARG A 443 8.38 -13.68 14.71
C ARG A 443 8.88 -15.12 14.78
N PHE A 444 9.73 -15.52 13.83
CA PHE A 444 10.18 -16.90 13.70
C PHE A 444 11.58 -17.14 14.21
N GLY A 445 12.31 -16.09 14.62
CA GLY A 445 13.64 -16.17 15.19
C GLY A 445 14.74 -16.37 14.16
N PHE A 446 14.65 -15.71 13.00
CA PHE A 446 15.79 -15.64 12.08
C PHE A 446 16.89 -14.73 12.64
N GLU A 447 18.13 -15.07 12.36
CA GLU A 447 19.26 -14.27 12.81
C GLU A 447 19.35 -12.92 12.09
N PHE A 448 18.95 -12.87 10.81
CA PHE A 448 18.89 -11.63 10.06
C PHE A 448 17.71 -11.57 9.09
N CYS A 449 17.37 -10.34 8.69
CA CYS A 449 16.46 -10.07 7.58
C CYS A 449 17.16 -9.23 6.52
N THR A 450 16.75 -9.39 5.26
CA THR A 450 17.37 -8.70 4.12
C THR A 450 16.37 -8.34 3.04
N GLY A 451 16.71 -7.35 2.19
CA GLY A 451 16.04 -7.03 0.94
C GLY A 451 16.74 -7.64 -0.29
N GLN A 452 17.94 -8.26 -0.12
CA GLN A 452 18.78 -8.72 -1.22
C GLN A 452 18.94 -10.25 -1.21
N GLU A 453 18.73 -10.88 -2.36
CA GLU A 453 18.91 -12.34 -2.50
C GLU A 453 20.36 -12.78 -2.29
N THR A 454 21.31 -11.92 -2.62
CA THR A 454 22.75 -12.19 -2.47
C THR A 454 23.14 -12.44 -1.02
N ASP A 455 22.49 -11.76 -0.06
CA ASP A 455 22.76 -11.98 1.37
C ASP A 455 22.33 -13.39 1.84
N ILE A 456 21.45 -14.05 1.11
CA ILE A 456 21.05 -15.46 1.34
C ILE A 456 21.92 -16.41 0.52
N LEU A 457 22.04 -16.16 -0.80
CA LEU A 457 22.65 -17.09 -1.74
C LEU A 457 24.18 -17.14 -1.62
N ALA A 458 24.84 -16.01 -1.40
CA ALA A 458 26.29 -15.93 -1.22
C ALA A 458 26.75 -16.16 0.22
N ASN A 459 25.85 -16.45 1.16
CA ASN A 459 26.20 -16.67 2.54
C ASN A 459 26.64 -18.13 2.78
N ASP A 460 27.91 -18.36 3.03
CA ASP A 460 28.48 -19.69 3.26
C ASP A 460 27.91 -20.41 4.49
N SER A 461 27.39 -19.64 5.46
CA SER A 461 26.74 -20.22 6.64
C SER A 461 25.32 -20.74 6.38
N ILE A 462 24.76 -20.52 5.17
CA ILE A 462 23.47 -21.07 4.71
C ILE A 462 23.75 -22.22 3.78
N ASN A 463 23.24 -23.43 4.09
CA ASN A 463 23.40 -24.59 3.26
C ASN A 463 22.08 -25.03 2.56
N THR A 464 20.95 -24.48 2.98
CA THR A 464 19.62 -24.85 2.49
C THR A 464 18.78 -23.60 2.26
N VAL A 465 18.17 -23.48 1.08
CA VAL A 465 17.33 -22.35 0.70
C VAL A 465 15.89 -22.81 0.47
N PHE A 466 14.95 -22.16 1.15
CA PHE A 466 13.52 -22.33 0.93
C PHE A 466 13.00 -21.20 0.03
N ILE A 467 12.43 -21.57 -1.12
CA ILE A 467 11.86 -20.64 -2.10
C ILE A 467 10.34 -20.75 -2.04
N ALA A 468 9.69 -19.67 -1.58
CA ALA A 468 8.23 -19.58 -1.43
C ALA A 468 7.74 -18.18 -1.87
N THR A 469 8.14 -17.78 -3.07
CA THR A 469 7.83 -16.53 -3.74
C THR A 469 6.58 -16.66 -4.63
N ARG A 470 6.39 -15.73 -5.58
CA ARG A 470 5.41 -15.88 -6.67
C ARG A 470 5.89 -16.92 -7.66
N HIS A 471 4.97 -17.58 -8.34
CA HIS A 471 5.25 -18.72 -9.22
C HIS A 471 6.20 -18.38 -10.37
N ASP A 472 6.12 -17.17 -10.90
CA ASP A 472 6.95 -16.65 -12.00
C ASP A 472 8.43 -16.49 -11.64
N SER A 473 8.76 -16.37 -10.36
CA SER A 473 10.14 -16.20 -9.89
C SER A 473 10.80 -17.48 -9.39
N HIS A 474 10.07 -18.60 -9.29
CA HIS A 474 10.59 -19.85 -8.74
C HIS A 474 11.80 -20.37 -9.51
N ALA A 475 11.70 -20.49 -10.84
CA ALA A 475 12.77 -21.00 -11.68
C ALA A 475 14.06 -20.19 -11.52
N GLY A 476 13.98 -18.86 -11.59
CA GLY A 476 15.13 -17.99 -11.44
C GLY A 476 15.85 -18.15 -10.11
N TYR A 477 15.11 -18.25 -8.99
CA TYR A 477 15.72 -18.47 -7.68
C TYR A 477 16.29 -19.90 -7.52
N VAL A 478 15.63 -20.92 -8.09
CA VAL A 478 16.16 -22.31 -8.09
C VAL A 478 17.49 -22.36 -8.80
N LEU A 479 17.58 -21.77 -10.02
CA LEU A 479 18.83 -21.75 -10.81
C LEU A 479 19.96 -21.06 -10.05
N LYS A 480 19.69 -19.91 -9.45
CA LYS A 480 20.69 -19.17 -8.65
C LYS A 480 21.14 -19.95 -7.41
N ALA A 481 20.21 -20.60 -6.70
CA ALA A 481 20.52 -21.37 -5.50
C ALA A 481 21.34 -22.64 -5.82
N LEU A 482 21.01 -23.34 -6.90
CA LEU A 482 21.77 -24.51 -7.36
C LEU A 482 23.18 -24.12 -7.80
N LYS A 483 23.35 -23.01 -8.56
CA LYS A 483 24.65 -22.46 -8.94
C LYS A 483 25.50 -22.07 -7.71
N ALA A 484 24.84 -21.65 -6.62
CA ALA A 484 25.50 -21.36 -5.34
C ALA A 484 25.75 -22.60 -4.47
N GLY A 485 25.48 -23.81 -4.98
CA GLY A 485 25.72 -25.08 -4.26
C GLY A 485 24.78 -25.33 -3.08
N LYS A 486 23.64 -24.64 -3.00
CA LYS A 486 22.69 -24.76 -1.89
C LYS A 486 21.68 -25.89 -2.13
N ASN A 487 21.32 -26.62 -1.07
CA ASN A 487 20.12 -27.45 -1.10
C ASN A 487 18.89 -26.57 -1.27
N VAL A 488 17.94 -27.00 -2.08
CA VAL A 488 16.77 -26.20 -2.46
C VAL A 488 15.48 -26.93 -2.10
N PHE A 489 14.64 -26.25 -1.33
CA PHE A 489 13.21 -26.53 -1.27
C PHE A 489 12.49 -25.42 -2.03
N VAL A 490 11.68 -25.76 -3.03
CA VAL A 490 10.86 -24.80 -3.78
C VAL A 490 9.39 -25.18 -3.73
N GLU A 491 8.51 -24.22 -3.46
CA GLU A 491 7.06 -24.44 -3.56
C GLU A 491 6.64 -24.74 -5.00
N LYS A 492 5.55 -25.48 -5.15
CA LYS A 492 4.96 -25.81 -6.47
C LYS A 492 4.35 -24.54 -7.12
N PRO A 493 4.42 -24.41 -8.43
CA PRO A 493 5.17 -25.22 -9.41
C PRO A 493 6.66 -24.89 -9.38
N LEU A 494 7.49 -25.82 -9.81
CA LEU A 494 8.93 -25.60 -9.95
C LEU A 494 9.24 -24.45 -10.92
N CYS A 495 8.54 -24.43 -12.04
CA CYS A 495 8.66 -23.46 -13.13
C CYS A 495 7.34 -23.37 -13.89
N LEU A 496 7.21 -22.37 -14.78
CA LEU A 496 6.01 -22.14 -15.60
C LEU A 496 6.21 -22.51 -17.06
N THR A 497 7.45 -22.61 -17.52
CA THR A 497 7.78 -22.89 -18.92
C THR A 497 8.63 -24.16 -19.06
N GLU A 498 8.56 -24.78 -20.23
CA GLU A 498 9.43 -25.93 -20.56
C GLU A 498 10.90 -25.52 -20.71
N THR A 499 11.14 -24.29 -21.15
CA THR A 499 12.48 -23.71 -21.23
C THR A 499 13.14 -23.66 -19.86
N ASP A 500 12.44 -23.12 -18.86
CA ASP A 500 12.94 -23.07 -17.48
C ASP A 500 13.21 -24.45 -16.92
N LEU A 501 12.31 -25.42 -17.21
CA LEU A 501 12.47 -26.80 -16.75
C LEU A 501 13.74 -27.45 -17.32
N ASN A 502 14.00 -27.23 -18.60
CA ASN A 502 15.20 -27.77 -19.28
C ASN A 502 16.46 -27.09 -18.71
N GLU A 503 16.47 -25.79 -18.51
CA GLU A 503 17.61 -25.08 -17.90
C GLU A 503 17.91 -25.59 -16.48
N ILE A 504 16.88 -25.76 -15.65
CA ILE A 504 17.05 -26.31 -14.29
C ILE A 504 17.63 -27.73 -14.36
N LYS A 505 17.11 -28.59 -15.27
CA LYS A 505 17.59 -29.94 -15.45
C LYS A 505 19.05 -29.98 -15.89
N ASP A 506 19.41 -29.18 -16.87
CA ASP A 506 20.77 -29.12 -17.42
C ASP A 506 21.78 -28.67 -16.37
N ILE A 507 21.47 -27.60 -15.61
CA ILE A 507 22.32 -27.14 -14.51
C ILE A 507 22.41 -28.19 -13.42
N TYR A 508 21.29 -28.81 -13.02
CA TYR A 508 21.28 -29.80 -11.96
C TYR A 508 22.12 -31.03 -12.32
N LEU A 509 22.07 -31.46 -13.60
CA LEU A 509 22.86 -32.60 -14.09
C LEU A 509 24.35 -32.26 -14.27
N ALA A 510 24.67 -30.98 -14.62
CA ALA A 510 26.03 -30.51 -14.82
C ALA A 510 26.82 -30.27 -13.52
N ILE A 511 26.15 -30.27 -12.34
CA ILE A 511 26.84 -30.09 -11.06
C ILE A 511 27.87 -31.20 -10.85
N ASP A 512 29.14 -30.81 -10.76
CA ASP A 512 30.24 -31.72 -10.48
C ASP A 512 30.13 -32.29 -9.07
N THR A 513 30.15 -33.62 -8.98
CA THR A 513 30.05 -34.34 -7.73
C THR A 513 31.36 -35.03 -7.33
N SER A 514 32.47 -34.76 -8.06
CA SER A 514 33.77 -35.39 -7.79
C SER A 514 34.33 -35.04 -6.39
N ASN A 515 34.03 -33.88 -5.87
CA ASN A 515 34.53 -33.38 -4.58
C ASN A 515 33.44 -33.12 -3.51
N SER A 516 32.15 -33.20 -3.86
CA SER A 516 31.03 -32.92 -2.94
C SER A 516 29.76 -33.68 -3.33
N LYS A 517 28.83 -33.82 -2.39
CA LYS A 517 27.49 -34.34 -2.70
C LYS A 517 26.71 -33.33 -3.52
N ARG A 518 25.97 -33.82 -4.53
CA ARG A 518 25.04 -32.98 -5.30
C ARG A 518 24.00 -32.32 -4.37
N PRO A 519 23.71 -31.02 -4.51
CA PRO A 519 22.66 -30.39 -3.77
C PRO A 519 21.30 -31.08 -3.94
N LEU A 520 20.52 -31.14 -2.89
CA LEU A 520 19.17 -31.69 -2.96
C LEU A 520 18.23 -30.63 -3.58
N LEU A 521 17.36 -31.07 -4.49
CA LEU A 521 16.26 -30.27 -5.01
C LEU A 521 14.92 -30.94 -4.67
N LEU A 522 14.15 -30.31 -3.78
CA LEU A 522 12.85 -30.79 -3.34
C LEU A 522 11.74 -29.83 -3.75
N ILE A 523 10.74 -30.33 -4.48
CA ILE A 523 9.55 -29.56 -4.87
C ILE A 523 8.44 -29.80 -3.85
N GLY A 524 7.80 -28.74 -3.38
CA GLY A 524 6.74 -28.70 -2.36
C GLY A 524 5.41 -29.33 -2.79
N SER A 525 5.44 -30.51 -3.40
CA SER A 525 4.22 -31.27 -3.71
C SER A 525 3.68 -31.98 -2.47
N HIS A 526 3.21 -31.21 -1.50
CA HIS A 526 2.85 -31.66 -0.15
C HIS A 526 1.76 -32.73 -0.11
N ARG A 527 0.87 -32.82 -1.12
CA ARG A 527 -0.19 -33.86 -1.15
C ARG A 527 0.36 -35.29 -1.19
N ARG A 528 1.58 -35.50 -1.70
CA ARG A 528 2.25 -36.82 -1.68
C ARG A 528 2.54 -37.33 -0.26
N PHE A 529 2.56 -36.44 0.73
CA PHE A 529 2.78 -36.78 2.14
C PHE A 529 1.47 -36.78 2.95
N SER A 530 0.30 -36.60 2.32
CA SER A 530 -0.98 -36.67 3.01
C SER A 530 -1.23 -38.10 3.53
N HIS A 531 -2.00 -38.23 4.60
CA HIS A 531 -2.39 -39.51 5.18
C HIS A 531 -3.00 -40.45 4.13
N LEU A 532 -3.89 -39.92 3.26
CA LEU A 532 -4.47 -40.70 2.16
C LEU A 532 -3.45 -41.22 1.17
N ALA A 533 -2.46 -40.40 0.80
CA ALA A 533 -1.39 -40.83 -0.09
C ALA A 533 -0.46 -41.86 0.57
N ALA A 534 -0.24 -41.77 1.88
CA ALA A 534 0.51 -42.74 2.65
C ALA A 534 -0.23 -44.09 2.71
N VAL A 535 -1.53 -44.09 3.02
CA VAL A 535 -2.37 -45.29 3.03
C VAL A 535 -2.40 -45.94 1.65
N LEU A 536 -2.65 -45.17 0.58
CA LEU A 536 -2.65 -45.69 -0.79
C LEU A 536 -1.30 -46.33 -1.16
N ARG A 537 -0.18 -45.71 -0.75
CA ARG A 537 1.15 -46.29 -1.02
C ARG A 537 1.35 -47.62 -0.30
N THR A 538 0.87 -47.74 0.93
CA THR A 538 0.95 -48.98 1.72
C THR A 538 0.08 -50.08 1.10
N GLU A 539 -1.17 -49.75 0.76
CA GLU A 539 -2.13 -50.72 0.18
C GLU A 539 -1.75 -51.20 -1.22
N LEU A 540 -1.10 -50.33 -2.02
CA LEU A 540 -0.70 -50.66 -3.40
C LEU A 540 0.68 -51.32 -3.51
N GLY A 541 1.35 -51.63 -2.40
CA GLY A 541 2.56 -52.45 -2.39
C GLY A 541 3.71 -51.94 -3.26
N GLY A 542 3.83 -50.62 -3.43
CA GLY A 542 4.94 -50.04 -4.21
C GLY A 542 4.71 -49.93 -5.72
N MET A 543 3.51 -50.22 -6.23
CA MET A 543 3.18 -49.95 -7.63
C MET A 543 3.23 -48.46 -7.93
N HIS A 544 3.85 -48.06 -9.04
CA HIS A 544 3.86 -46.67 -9.52
C HIS A 544 2.46 -46.26 -9.97
N MET A 545 1.82 -45.36 -9.24
CA MET A 545 0.54 -44.80 -9.61
C MET A 545 0.70 -43.33 -10.00
N ALA A 546 0.30 -43.02 -11.23
CA ALA A 546 0.15 -41.64 -11.66
C ALA A 546 -1.22 -41.14 -11.16
N MET A 547 -1.22 -40.23 -10.19
CA MET A 547 -2.46 -39.58 -9.72
C MET A 547 -2.66 -38.28 -10.51
N VAL A 548 -3.58 -38.29 -11.48
CA VAL A 548 -4.00 -37.12 -12.22
C VAL A 548 -5.09 -36.40 -11.41
N ASN A 549 -4.74 -35.32 -10.73
CA ASN A 549 -5.72 -34.41 -10.12
C ASN A 549 -6.20 -33.41 -11.16
N ARG A 550 -7.42 -33.57 -11.65
CA ARG A 550 -8.12 -32.50 -12.35
C ARG A 550 -8.70 -31.56 -11.30
N VAL A 551 -8.15 -30.35 -11.21
CA VAL A 551 -8.77 -29.27 -10.44
C VAL A 551 -9.71 -28.57 -11.41
N THR A 552 -11.03 -28.72 -11.18
CA THR A 552 -12.06 -27.89 -11.83
C THR A 552 -12.19 -26.57 -11.09
#